data_7d6c956fdde8566b9a92c486248e433c
#
_entry.id   7d6c956fdde8566b9a92c486248e433c
#
_cell.length_a   1.000
_cell.length_b   1.000
_cell.length_c   1.000
_cell.angle_alpha   90.00
_cell.angle_beta   90.00
_cell.angle_gamma   90.00
#
_symmetry.space_group_name_H-M   'P 1'
#
loop_
_entity.id
_entity.type
_entity.pdbx_description
1 polymer ?
#
loop_
_entity_poly.entity_id
_entity_poly.type
_entity_poly.pdbx_seq_one_letter_code
_entity_poly.pdbx_strand_id
1 'polypeptide(L)'
;LINCYNAIKTDFKEVEKHLRSHQRKHCDDYYYQVRKSQPRKKCTKAAKFLYLNRTCWNGLYRVNLQGKFNVPRGTKNKVLLDTDNFEKVANRLSKGEILCQDFEQILSLAGEGDFVFIDPPYTVNHNLNGFLKYNEKIFSWADQERLKVAIASAVSRGAMITMTNADHDSIHNLYAGMCKIEKVERRSVIAGKSSHRGVTSEILMRIGWETVF
;
A
#
# COMPACT_ATOMS: atom_id res chain seq x y z
N LEU A 1 -2.22 8.52 2.09
CA LEU A 1 -0.86 8.04 1.88
C LEU A 1 -0.10 8.95 0.90
N ILE A 2 -0.55 9.13 -0.33
CA ILE A 2 0.10 9.97 -1.36
C ILE A 2 0.38 11.40 -0.85
N ASN A 3 -0.59 12.04 -0.20
CA ASN A 3 -0.39 13.35 0.40
C ASN A 3 0.70 13.37 1.48
N CYS A 4 0.92 12.27 2.18
CA CYS A 4 1.99 12.13 3.17
C CYS A 4 3.36 12.08 2.47
N TYR A 5 3.52 11.24 1.44
CA TYR A 5 4.75 11.19 0.67
C TYR A 5 5.07 12.52 0.00
N ASN A 6 4.07 13.19 -0.59
CA ASN A 6 4.26 14.51 -1.19
C ASN A 6 4.67 15.57 -0.16
N ALA A 7 4.15 15.53 1.07
CA ALA A 7 4.57 16.44 2.13
C ALA A 7 6.03 16.17 2.57
N ILE A 8 6.44 14.91 2.68
CA ILE A 8 7.83 14.54 2.96
C ILE A 8 8.75 14.99 1.82
N LYS A 9 8.36 14.73 0.57
CA LYS A 9 9.12 15.14 -0.62
C LYS A 9 9.38 16.64 -0.66
N THR A 10 8.39 17.46 -0.28
CA THR A 10 8.46 18.93 -0.41
C THR A 10 9.02 19.62 0.81
N ASP A 11 8.73 19.12 2.02
CA ASP A 11 9.16 19.76 3.28
C ASP A 11 9.23 18.74 4.43
N PHE A 12 10.18 17.83 4.33
CA PHE A 12 10.39 16.80 5.37
C PHE A 12 10.75 17.40 6.73
N LYS A 13 11.44 18.55 6.77
CA LYS A 13 11.84 19.20 8.03
C LYS A 13 10.63 19.62 8.86
N GLU A 14 9.63 20.22 8.22
CA GLU A 14 8.40 20.61 8.91
C GLU A 14 7.56 19.40 9.33
N VAL A 15 7.52 18.32 8.51
CA VAL A 15 6.87 17.05 8.90
C VAL A 15 7.55 16.46 10.14
N GLU A 16 8.88 16.37 10.14
CA GLU A 16 9.66 15.84 11.26
C GLU A 16 9.49 16.67 12.53
N LYS A 17 9.51 18.00 12.42
CA LYS A 17 9.26 18.93 13.53
C LYS A 17 7.90 18.66 14.20
N HIS A 18 6.85 18.43 13.41
CA HIS A 18 5.54 18.06 13.93
C HIS A 18 5.54 16.67 14.58
N LEU A 19 6.25 15.70 14.03
CA LEU A 19 6.41 14.38 14.64
C LEU A 19 7.15 14.44 15.98
N ARG A 20 8.20 15.25 16.09
CA ARG A 20 8.90 15.53 17.36
C ARG A 20 7.95 16.14 18.39
N SER A 21 7.05 17.04 17.98
CA SER A 21 6.01 17.58 18.85
C SER A 21 5.02 16.49 19.31
N HIS A 22 4.60 15.61 18.41
CA HIS A 22 3.75 14.46 18.75
C HIS A 22 4.45 13.51 19.72
N GLN A 23 5.74 13.22 19.52
CA GLN A 23 6.53 12.37 20.42
C GLN A 23 6.55 12.90 21.85
N ARG A 24 6.81 14.21 22.02
CA ARG A 24 6.86 14.84 23.36
C ARG A 24 5.53 14.83 24.12
N LYS A 25 4.42 14.87 23.39
CA LYS A 25 3.07 14.96 23.96
C LYS A 25 2.38 13.60 24.05
N HIS A 26 3.00 12.53 23.53
CA HIS A 26 2.34 11.23 23.38
C HIS A 26 1.90 10.64 24.72
N CYS A 27 0.60 10.52 24.88
CA CYS A 27 -0.09 9.80 25.94
C CYS A 27 -1.46 9.36 25.43
N ASP A 28 -2.25 8.67 26.25
CA ASP A 28 -3.58 8.16 25.86
C ASP A 28 -4.52 9.27 25.39
N ASP A 29 -4.68 10.29 26.23
CA ASP A 29 -5.58 11.42 25.92
C ASP A 29 -5.14 12.18 24.67
N TYR A 30 -3.83 12.42 24.54
CA TYR A 30 -3.27 13.09 23.37
C TYR A 30 -3.49 12.29 22.08
N TYR A 31 -3.38 10.96 22.14
CA TYR A 31 -3.67 10.10 20.99
C TYR A 31 -5.09 10.33 20.49
N TYR A 32 -6.08 10.31 21.38
CA TYR A 32 -7.48 10.50 20.99
C TYR A 32 -7.80 11.93 20.55
N GLN A 33 -7.12 12.95 21.11
CA GLN A 33 -7.19 14.32 20.62
C GLN A 33 -6.68 14.43 19.18
N VAL A 34 -5.48 13.90 18.91
CA VAL A 34 -4.90 13.91 17.56
C VAL A 34 -5.78 13.10 16.60
N ARG A 35 -6.32 11.95 17.02
CA ARG A 35 -7.21 11.15 16.19
C ARG A 35 -8.45 11.94 15.74
N LYS A 36 -9.06 12.72 16.63
CA LYS A 36 -10.23 13.58 16.34
C LYS A 36 -9.86 14.85 15.56
N SER A 37 -8.65 15.33 15.63
CA SER A 37 -8.22 16.60 15.02
C SER A 37 -8.34 16.54 13.48
N GLN A 38 -8.51 17.72 12.87
CA GLN A 38 -8.55 17.88 11.41
C GLN A 38 -7.57 18.99 10.97
N PRO A 39 -6.26 18.68 10.92
CA PRO A 39 -5.27 19.66 10.51
C PRO A 39 -5.49 20.08 9.05
N ARG A 40 -5.22 21.34 8.74
CA ARG A 40 -5.43 21.88 7.38
C ARG A 40 -4.16 21.85 6.54
N LYS A 41 -2.99 22.12 7.13
CA LYS A 41 -1.70 22.21 6.42
C LYS A 41 -1.18 20.82 6.02
N LYS A 42 -0.52 20.72 4.86
CA LYS A 42 0.00 19.45 4.30
C LYS A 42 0.92 18.70 5.29
N CYS A 43 1.91 19.40 5.86
CA CYS A 43 2.88 18.77 6.78
C CYS A 43 2.24 18.32 8.09
N THR A 44 1.25 19.05 8.64
CA THR A 44 0.53 18.62 9.84
C THR A 44 -0.40 17.44 9.57
N LYS A 45 -1.00 17.35 8.37
CA LYS A 45 -1.76 16.16 7.93
C LYS A 45 -0.85 14.94 7.82
N ALA A 46 0.33 15.10 7.22
CA ALA A 46 1.32 14.03 7.07
C ALA A 46 1.83 13.56 8.44
N ALA A 47 2.20 14.47 9.31
CA ALA A 47 2.63 14.14 10.67
C ALA A 47 1.54 13.43 11.47
N LYS A 48 0.28 13.89 11.39
CA LYS A 48 -0.86 13.18 11.99
C LYS A 48 -1.00 11.76 11.45
N PHE A 49 -0.91 11.57 10.13
CA PHE A 49 -1.01 10.26 9.50
C PHE A 49 0.07 9.31 10.01
N LEU A 50 1.33 9.73 10.01
CA LEU A 50 2.46 8.95 10.50
C LEU A 50 2.34 8.65 12.01
N TYR A 51 1.98 9.66 12.80
CA TYR A 51 1.76 9.51 14.23
C TYR A 51 0.72 8.43 14.53
N LEU A 52 -0.46 8.51 13.92
CA LEU A 52 -1.53 7.55 14.14
C LEU A 52 -1.15 6.15 13.66
N ASN A 53 -0.55 6.02 12.48
CA ASN A 53 -0.12 4.72 11.95
C ASN A 53 0.92 4.04 12.87
N ARG A 54 1.84 4.80 13.46
CA ARG A 54 2.89 4.26 14.33
C ARG A 54 2.42 3.92 15.74
N THR A 55 1.40 4.61 16.23
CA THR A 55 0.95 4.48 17.63
C THR A 55 -0.42 3.82 17.79
N CYS A 56 -1.13 3.53 16.71
CA CYS A 56 -2.38 2.79 16.76
C CYS A 56 -2.17 1.29 16.96
N TRP A 57 -3.25 0.59 17.28
CA TRP A 57 -3.26 -0.86 17.46
C TRP A 57 -2.75 -1.58 16.19
N ASN A 58 -1.69 -2.35 16.33
CA ASN A 58 -1.02 -3.13 15.27
C ASN A 58 -0.61 -2.34 14.02
N GLY A 59 -0.53 -1.00 14.08
CA GLY A 59 -0.20 -0.18 12.92
C GLY A 59 -1.27 -0.22 11.81
N LEU A 60 -2.47 -0.66 12.13
CA LEU A 60 -3.56 -0.80 11.14
C LEU A 60 -4.10 0.57 10.72
N TYR A 61 -4.24 0.79 9.43
CA TYR A 61 -4.99 1.93 8.92
C TYR A 61 -6.43 1.49 8.63
N ARG A 62 -7.39 2.01 9.39
CA ARG A 62 -8.81 1.72 9.20
C ARG A 62 -9.63 2.98 9.42
N VAL A 63 -10.63 3.16 8.56
CA VAL A 63 -11.61 4.24 8.64
C VAL A 63 -13.02 3.66 8.82
N ASN A 64 -13.91 4.42 9.45
CA ASN A 64 -15.33 4.10 9.51
C ASN A 64 -16.04 4.45 8.19
N LEU A 65 -17.35 4.20 8.10
CA LEU A 65 -18.17 4.52 6.91
C LEU A 65 -18.18 6.00 6.53
N GLN A 66 -17.80 6.89 7.48
CA GLN A 66 -17.66 8.34 7.24
C GLN A 66 -16.23 8.73 6.80
N GLY A 67 -15.36 7.77 6.52
CA GLY A 67 -13.94 8.02 6.16
C GLY A 67 -13.06 8.49 7.32
N LYS A 68 -13.54 8.44 8.58
CA LYS A 68 -12.77 8.86 9.75
C LYS A 68 -11.97 7.72 10.33
N PHE A 69 -10.67 7.97 10.59
CA PHE A 69 -9.78 7.00 11.24
C PHE A 69 -10.32 6.61 12.62
N ASN A 70 -10.50 5.30 12.87
CA ASN A 70 -11.17 4.79 14.06
C ASN A 70 -10.41 3.70 14.83
N VAL A 71 -9.13 3.48 14.52
CA VAL A 71 -8.32 2.49 15.25
C VAL A 71 -8.01 3.01 16.66
N PRO A 72 -8.09 2.17 17.69
CA PRO A 72 -7.70 2.55 19.06
C PRO A 72 -6.19 2.70 19.17
N ARG A 73 -5.72 3.34 20.26
CA ARG A 73 -4.30 3.38 20.62
C ARG A 73 -3.74 1.97 20.77
N GLY A 74 -2.52 1.78 20.30
CA GLY A 74 -1.72 0.57 20.51
C GLY A 74 -0.77 0.70 21.69
N THR A 75 0.14 -0.25 21.80
CA THR A 75 1.14 -0.32 22.88
C THR A 75 2.45 0.42 22.56
N LYS A 76 2.63 0.86 21.32
CA LYS A 76 3.87 1.52 20.88
C LYS A 76 3.86 3.00 21.26
N ASN A 77 4.93 3.45 21.93
CA ASN A 77 5.11 4.82 22.37
C ASN A 77 6.13 5.61 21.53
N LYS A 78 6.87 4.93 20.64
CA LYS A 78 7.88 5.54 19.80
C LYS A 78 7.25 6.09 18.52
N VAL A 79 7.18 7.42 18.40
CA VAL A 79 6.65 8.13 17.23
C VAL A 79 7.74 8.33 16.18
N LEU A 80 8.95 8.70 16.61
CA LEU A 80 10.15 8.74 15.78
C LEU A 80 10.99 7.50 16.05
N LEU A 81 11.42 6.84 15.00
CA LEU A 81 12.27 5.65 15.07
C LEU A 81 13.73 6.06 14.86
N ASP A 82 14.65 5.35 15.47
CA ASP A 82 16.10 5.62 15.31
C ASP A 82 16.57 5.35 13.87
N THR A 83 15.79 4.56 13.12
CA THR A 83 16.01 4.26 11.71
C THR A 83 15.40 5.28 10.75
N ASP A 84 14.67 6.27 11.26
CA ASP A 84 14.06 7.31 10.42
C ASP A 84 15.12 8.21 9.78
N ASN A 85 15.02 8.39 8.48
CA ASN A 85 15.81 9.34 7.73
C ASN A 85 14.92 10.04 6.70
N PHE A 86 14.18 11.06 7.14
CA PHE A 86 13.22 11.77 6.30
C PHE A 86 13.89 12.51 5.15
N GLU A 87 15.13 13.00 5.34
CA GLU A 87 15.89 13.64 4.28
C GLU A 87 16.24 12.64 3.15
N LYS A 88 16.75 11.45 3.51
CA LYS A 88 17.06 10.41 2.53
C LYS A 88 15.80 9.97 1.79
N VAL A 89 14.66 9.87 2.48
CA VAL A 89 13.37 9.55 1.88
C VAL A 89 12.94 10.66 0.91
N ALA A 90 12.99 11.94 1.33
CA ALA A 90 12.67 13.08 0.48
C ALA A 90 13.52 13.13 -0.78
N ASN A 91 14.85 12.92 -0.64
CA ASN A 91 15.80 12.86 -1.76
C ASN A 91 15.50 11.69 -2.72
N ARG A 92 15.01 10.56 -2.21
CA ARG A 92 14.61 9.43 -3.07
C ARG A 92 13.31 9.77 -3.80
N LEU A 93 12.31 10.32 -3.11
CA LEU A 93 11.02 10.68 -3.68
C LEU A 93 11.13 11.81 -4.70
N SER A 94 12.15 12.71 -4.60
CA SER A 94 12.35 13.79 -5.57
C SER A 94 12.74 13.31 -6.96
N LYS A 95 13.24 12.06 -7.08
CA LYS A 95 13.68 11.47 -8.35
C LYS A 95 12.55 10.89 -9.21
N GLY A 96 11.30 10.92 -8.72
CA GLY A 96 10.15 10.40 -9.45
C GLY A 96 8.87 11.16 -9.13
N GLU A 97 7.82 10.82 -9.81
CA GLU A 97 6.48 11.35 -9.57
C GLU A 97 5.70 10.45 -8.60
N ILE A 98 4.80 11.06 -7.83
CA ILE A 98 3.90 10.36 -6.91
C ILE A 98 2.49 10.75 -7.29
N LEU A 99 1.77 9.84 -7.92
CA LEU A 99 0.46 10.07 -8.49
C LEU A 99 -0.63 9.33 -7.68
N CYS A 100 -1.83 9.89 -7.67
CA CYS A 100 -3.03 9.24 -7.15
C CYS A 100 -4.05 9.19 -8.29
N GLN A 101 -4.00 8.13 -9.07
CA GLN A 101 -4.79 7.93 -10.27
C GLN A 101 -5.31 6.49 -10.35
N ASP A 102 -6.24 6.25 -11.25
CA ASP A 102 -6.65 4.89 -11.61
C ASP A 102 -5.48 4.17 -12.31
N PHE A 103 -5.32 2.88 -12.03
CA PHE A 103 -4.21 2.09 -12.57
C PHE A 103 -4.21 2.00 -14.10
N GLU A 104 -5.39 2.06 -14.74
CA GLU A 104 -5.47 2.06 -16.21
C GLU A 104 -4.79 3.28 -16.82
N GLN A 105 -4.94 4.45 -16.18
CA GLN A 105 -4.29 5.68 -16.63
C GLN A 105 -2.76 5.55 -16.55
N ILE A 106 -2.24 4.93 -15.48
CA ILE A 106 -0.80 4.71 -15.35
C ILE A 106 -0.31 3.67 -16.36
N LEU A 107 -1.02 2.54 -16.48
CA LEU A 107 -0.65 1.48 -17.43
C LEU A 107 -0.75 1.92 -18.90
N SER A 108 -1.63 2.89 -19.21
CA SER A 108 -1.71 3.44 -20.57
C SER A 108 -0.46 4.20 -21.01
N LEU A 109 0.37 4.66 -20.05
CA LEU A 109 1.63 5.35 -20.33
C LEU A 109 2.79 4.37 -20.56
N ALA A 110 2.68 3.12 -20.08
CA ALA A 110 3.75 2.14 -20.15
C ALA A 110 3.90 1.56 -21.57
N GLY A 111 5.14 1.40 -22.03
CA GLY A 111 5.49 0.87 -23.34
C GLY A 111 6.90 0.29 -23.38
N GLU A 112 7.52 0.30 -24.55
CA GLU A 112 8.85 -0.26 -24.80
C GLU A 112 9.91 0.34 -23.86
N GLY A 113 10.68 -0.53 -23.21
CA GLY A 113 11.72 -0.15 -22.24
C GLY A 113 11.20 0.15 -20.83
N ASP A 114 9.89 0.19 -20.62
CA ASP A 114 9.34 0.42 -19.27
C ASP A 114 9.22 -0.89 -18.49
N PHE A 115 9.60 -0.82 -17.22
CA PHE A 115 9.34 -1.86 -16.22
C PHE A 115 8.23 -1.40 -15.27
N VAL A 116 7.18 -2.22 -15.13
CA VAL A 116 6.06 -1.94 -14.24
C VAL A 116 5.95 -3.01 -13.16
N PHE A 117 6.00 -2.60 -11.89
CA PHE A 117 5.67 -3.47 -10.76
C PHE A 117 4.25 -3.19 -10.28
N ILE A 118 3.43 -4.24 -10.18
CA ILE A 118 2.02 -4.16 -9.80
C ILE A 118 1.78 -4.99 -8.53
N ASP A 119 1.23 -4.35 -7.50
CA ASP A 119 0.82 -4.99 -6.24
C ASP A 119 -0.63 -4.55 -5.92
N PRO A 120 -1.65 -5.18 -6.54
CA PRO A 120 -3.04 -4.80 -6.35
C PRO A 120 -3.56 -5.30 -5.01
N PRO A 121 -4.66 -4.76 -4.48
CA PRO A 121 -5.38 -5.42 -3.40
C PRO A 121 -5.78 -6.85 -3.82
N TYR A 122 -5.44 -7.85 -3.01
CA TYR A 122 -5.68 -9.26 -3.33
C TYR A 122 -7.17 -9.58 -3.20
N THR A 123 -7.87 -9.53 -4.31
CA THR A 123 -9.28 -9.85 -4.45
C THR A 123 -9.43 -11.13 -5.27
N VAL A 124 -10.16 -12.09 -4.72
CA VAL A 124 -10.42 -13.40 -5.36
C VAL A 124 -11.90 -13.61 -5.55
N ASN A 125 -12.27 -14.35 -6.58
CA ASN A 125 -13.67 -14.71 -6.85
C ASN A 125 -14.14 -15.79 -5.87
N HIS A 126 -15.34 -15.64 -5.32
CA HIS A 126 -16.04 -16.60 -4.44
C HIS A 126 -15.42 -16.87 -3.05
N ASN A 127 -14.82 -15.89 -2.39
CA ASN A 127 -14.33 -16.10 -1.02
C ASN A 127 -15.14 -15.36 0.04
N LEU A 128 -15.57 -16.11 1.09
CA LEU A 128 -16.47 -15.64 2.16
C LEU A 128 -15.74 -14.97 3.34
N ASN A 129 -14.43 -14.74 3.26
CA ASN A 129 -13.64 -14.18 4.36
C ASN A 129 -13.87 -12.68 4.56
N GLY A 130 -14.14 -12.24 5.81
CA GLY A 130 -14.50 -10.85 6.12
C GLY A 130 -13.42 -9.80 5.78
N PHE A 131 -12.14 -10.19 5.69
CA PHE A 131 -11.05 -9.31 5.27
C PHE A 131 -11.11 -9.05 3.75
N LEU A 132 -11.55 -10.02 2.97
CA LEU A 132 -11.75 -9.92 1.53
C LEU A 132 -12.94 -9.02 1.17
N LYS A 133 -14.03 -9.03 1.97
CA LYS A 133 -15.14 -8.08 1.81
C LYS A 133 -14.73 -6.60 1.96
N TYR A 134 -13.67 -6.31 2.71
CA TYR A 134 -13.11 -4.96 2.78
C TYR A 134 -12.33 -4.61 1.52
N ASN A 135 -11.56 -5.55 0.98
CA ASN A 135 -10.81 -5.38 -0.26
C ASN A 135 -11.74 -5.25 -1.48
N GLU A 136 -12.83 -6.03 -1.55
CA GLU A 136 -13.83 -5.94 -2.63
C GLU A 136 -14.47 -4.54 -2.78
N LYS A 137 -14.54 -3.75 -1.69
CA LYS A 137 -15.00 -2.35 -1.76
C LYS A 137 -13.96 -1.39 -2.32
N ILE A 138 -12.68 -1.78 -2.28
CA ILE A 138 -11.55 -0.94 -2.71
C ILE A 138 -11.10 -1.35 -4.11
N PHE A 139 -11.14 -2.66 -4.39
CA PHE A 139 -10.72 -3.27 -5.64
C PHE A 139 -11.54 -4.56 -5.86
N SER A 140 -12.51 -4.48 -6.75
CA SER A 140 -13.47 -5.54 -7.02
C SER A 140 -12.89 -6.62 -7.95
N TRP A 141 -13.64 -7.73 -8.14
CA TRP A 141 -13.28 -8.72 -9.17
C TRP A 141 -13.30 -8.11 -10.58
N ALA A 142 -14.27 -7.23 -10.87
CA ALA A 142 -14.29 -6.48 -12.13
C ALA A 142 -13.02 -5.61 -12.33
N ASP A 143 -12.46 -5.08 -11.24
CA ASP A 143 -11.17 -4.35 -11.30
C ASP A 143 -10.00 -5.29 -11.59
N GLN A 144 -10.02 -6.56 -11.13
CA GLN A 144 -9.03 -7.57 -11.53
C GLN A 144 -9.10 -7.85 -13.04
N GLU A 145 -10.30 -7.95 -13.59
CA GLU A 145 -10.51 -8.16 -15.03
C GLU A 145 -10.06 -6.95 -15.86
N ARG A 146 -10.39 -5.73 -15.40
CA ARG A 146 -9.88 -4.48 -16.00
C ARG A 146 -8.36 -4.43 -15.97
N LEU A 147 -7.75 -4.81 -14.84
CA LEU A 147 -6.30 -4.83 -14.67
C LEU A 147 -5.64 -5.78 -15.68
N LYS A 148 -6.20 -6.98 -15.87
CA LYS A 148 -5.74 -7.92 -16.90
C LYS A 148 -5.71 -7.29 -18.30
N VAL A 149 -6.77 -6.59 -18.68
CA VAL A 149 -6.87 -5.93 -19.99
C VAL A 149 -5.82 -4.81 -20.12
N ALA A 150 -5.68 -3.99 -19.10
CA ALA A 150 -4.69 -2.91 -19.07
C ALA A 150 -3.25 -3.43 -19.15
N ILE A 151 -2.95 -4.54 -18.46
CA ILE A 151 -1.67 -5.25 -18.54
C ILE A 151 -1.42 -5.75 -19.97
N ALA A 152 -2.37 -6.46 -20.58
CA ALA A 152 -2.22 -6.96 -21.93
C ALA A 152 -1.93 -5.83 -22.94
N SER A 153 -2.61 -4.71 -22.79
CA SER A 153 -2.38 -3.51 -23.61
C SER A 153 -1.00 -2.89 -23.38
N ALA A 154 -0.51 -2.81 -22.14
CA ALA A 154 0.84 -2.29 -21.87
C ALA A 154 1.92 -3.22 -22.44
N VAL A 155 1.76 -4.54 -22.30
CA VAL A 155 2.68 -5.54 -22.85
C VAL A 155 2.69 -5.49 -24.40
N SER A 156 1.54 -5.31 -25.05
CA SER A 156 1.50 -5.16 -26.53
C SER A 156 2.25 -3.92 -27.02
N ARG A 157 2.50 -2.93 -26.16
CA ARG A 157 3.36 -1.77 -26.43
C ARG A 157 4.82 -1.97 -26.00
N GLY A 158 5.20 -3.17 -25.54
CA GLY A 158 6.57 -3.52 -25.18
C GLY A 158 6.94 -3.33 -23.70
N ALA A 159 5.98 -3.07 -22.83
CA ALA A 159 6.26 -2.97 -21.39
C ALA A 159 6.54 -4.34 -20.76
N MET A 160 7.49 -4.40 -19.82
CA MET A 160 7.79 -5.55 -18.99
C MET A 160 7.08 -5.41 -17.64
N ILE A 161 6.28 -6.41 -17.27
CA ILE A 161 5.47 -6.35 -16.06
C ILE A 161 5.85 -7.47 -15.09
N THR A 162 5.99 -7.11 -13.82
CA THR A 162 6.03 -8.05 -12.70
C THR A 162 4.87 -7.72 -11.77
N MET A 163 4.05 -8.72 -11.45
CA MET A 163 2.87 -8.54 -10.59
C MET A 163 2.86 -9.58 -9.47
N THR A 164 2.51 -9.14 -8.25
CA THR A 164 2.16 -10.03 -7.13
C THR A 164 0.65 -10.15 -7.02
N ASN A 165 0.16 -11.32 -6.56
CA ASN A 165 -1.27 -11.51 -6.27
C ASN A 165 -1.47 -12.71 -5.31
N ALA A 166 -2.73 -12.96 -4.92
CA ALA A 166 -3.10 -14.13 -4.13
C ALA A 166 -2.82 -15.43 -4.89
N ASP A 167 -2.28 -16.43 -4.19
CA ASP A 167 -2.20 -17.82 -4.68
C ASP A 167 -3.58 -18.46 -4.58
N HIS A 168 -4.41 -18.25 -5.60
CA HIS A 168 -5.80 -18.72 -5.64
C HIS A 168 -6.21 -19.08 -7.08
N ASP A 169 -7.00 -20.14 -7.21
CA ASP A 169 -7.41 -20.69 -8.51
C ASP A 169 -8.05 -19.65 -9.44
N SER A 170 -8.86 -18.74 -8.90
CA SER A 170 -9.48 -17.69 -9.70
C SER A 170 -8.45 -16.76 -10.35
N ILE A 171 -7.34 -16.46 -9.64
CA ILE A 171 -6.25 -15.63 -10.18
C ILE A 171 -5.43 -16.44 -11.20
N HIS A 172 -5.11 -17.70 -10.89
CA HIS A 172 -4.43 -18.58 -11.85
C HIS A 172 -5.23 -18.69 -13.16
N ASN A 173 -6.55 -18.89 -13.07
CA ASN A 173 -7.42 -18.98 -14.25
C ASN A 173 -7.53 -17.64 -14.99
N LEU A 174 -7.60 -16.51 -14.26
CA LEU A 174 -7.69 -15.19 -14.89
C LEU A 174 -6.47 -14.88 -15.76
N TYR A 175 -5.26 -15.21 -15.28
CA TYR A 175 -4.01 -14.90 -15.97
C TYR A 175 -3.43 -16.10 -16.75
N ALA A 176 -4.18 -17.20 -16.89
CA ALA A 176 -3.75 -18.39 -17.65
C ALA A 176 -3.34 -18.03 -19.09
N GLY A 177 -2.20 -18.54 -19.52
CA GLY A 177 -1.66 -18.29 -20.86
C GLY A 177 -1.03 -16.90 -21.09
N MET A 178 -1.06 -16.01 -20.10
CA MET A 178 -0.45 -14.67 -20.22
C MET A 178 0.97 -14.60 -19.65
N CYS A 179 1.32 -15.48 -18.73
CA CYS A 179 2.56 -15.33 -17.97
C CYS A 179 3.03 -16.65 -17.38
N LYS A 180 4.31 -16.68 -16.99
CA LYS A 180 4.83 -17.67 -16.06
C LYS A 180 4.48 -17.25 -14.62
N ILE A 181 3.85 -18.15 -13.88
CA ILE A 181 3.47 -17.95 -12.49
C ILE A 181 4.48 -18.68 -11.60
N GLU A 182 5.05 -17.97 -10.65
CA GLU A 182 5.93 -18.50 -9.61
C GLU A 182 5.24 -18.40 -8.26
N LYS A 183 5.20 -19.49 -7.49
CA LYS A 183 4.70 -19.48 -6.12
C LYS A 183 5.79 -18.99 -5.18
N VAL A 184 5.44 -18.02 -4.32
CA VAL A 184 6.33 -17.44 -3.32
C VAL A 184 5.74 -17.71 -1.93
N GLU A 185 6.49 -18.38 -1.08
CA GLU A 185 6.09 -18.62 0.30
C GLU A 185 6.55 -17.45 1.20
N ARG A 186 5.63 -16.94 1.99
CA ARG A 186 5.88 -15.87 2.95
C ARG A 186 5.42 -16.28 4.35
N ARG A 187 6.26 -16.05 5.36
CA ARG A 187 5.83 -16.18 6.74
C ARG A 187 4.93 -15.00 7.12
N SER A 188 3.69 -15.27 7.42
CA SER A 188 2.77 -14.26 7.94
C SER A 188 3.06 -13.99 9.42
N VAL A 189 3.46 -12.73 9.72
CA VAL A 189 3.67 -12.24 11.10
C VAL A 189 2.48 -11.41 11.60
N ILE A 190 1.49 -11.13 10.72
CA ILE A 190 0.34 -10.28 11.00
C ILE A 190 -0.88 -11.17 11.28
N ALA A 191 -0.93 -11.76 12.46
CA ALA A 191 -2.15 -12.38 12.96
C ALA A 191 -2.35 -12.00 14.43
N GLY A 192 -3.59 -11.70 14.80
CA GLY A 192 -3.95 -11.34 16.18
C GLY A 192 -3.75 -12.47 17.18
N LYS A 193 -3.74 -13.74 16.74
CA LYS A 193 -3.40 -14.92 17.54
C LYS A 193 -2.17 -15.59 16.96
N SER A 194 -1.24 -15.99 17.80
CA SER A 194 0.01 -16.68 17.42
C SER A 194 -0.24 -18.00 16.66
N SER A 195 -1.34 -18.69 16.94
CA SER A 195 -1.77 -19.93 16.27
C SER A 195 -2.16 -19.73 14.79
N HIS A 196 -2.39 -18.50 14.35
CA HIS A 196 -2.68 -18.16 12.94
C HIS A 196 -1.46 -17.57 12.21
N ARG A 197 -0.28 -17.62 12.80
CA ARG A 197 0.98 -17.26 12.15
C ARG A 197 1.49 -18.49 11.42
N GLY A 198 1.26 -18.54 10.13
CA GLY A 198 1.63 -19.66 9.26
C GLY A 198 2.38 -19.20 8.03
N VAL A 199 2.81 -20.16 7.22
CA VAL A 199 3.28 -19.89 5.88
C VAL A 199 2.06 -19.58 5.01
N THR A 200 2.05 -18.43 4.37
CA THR A 200 1.07 -18.08 3.33
C THR A 200 1.77 -18.06 1.99
N SER A 201 1.10 -18.52 0.95
CA SER A 201 1.59 -18.42 -0.42
C SER A 201 1.00 -17.20 -1.13
N GLU A 202 1.84 -16.58 -1.92
CA GLU A 202 1.51 -15.55 -2.90
C GLU A 202 2.07 -16.00 -4.25
N ILE A 203 1.63 -15.37 -5.32
CA ILE A 203 2.19 -15.65 -6.65
C ILE A 203 2.92 -14.42 -7.18
N LEU A 204 3.98 -14.67 -7.91
CA LEU A 204 4.72 -13.70 -8.71
C LEU A 204 4.51 -14.03 -10.18
N MET A 205 4.04 -13.07 -10.95
CA MET A 205 3.78 -13.20 -12.39
C MET A 205 4.73 -12.29 -13.16
N ARG A 206 5.35 -12.82 -14.21
CA ARG A 206 6.16 -12.05 -15.17
C ARG A 206 5.53 -12.10 -16.53
N ILE A 207 5.18 -10.94 -17.09
CA ILE A 207 4.41 -10.77 -18.32
C ILE A 207 5.21 -9.84 -19.25
N GLY A 208 5.37 -10.22 -20.52
CA GLY A 208 6.15 -9.44 -21.49
C GLY A 208 7.66 -9.58 -21.36
N TRP A 209 8.15 -10.58 -20.61
CA TRP A 209 9.59 -10.82 -20.42
C TRP A 209 10.24 -11.70 -21.52
N GLU A 210 9.41 -12.32 -22.37
CA GLU A 210 9.86 -13.30 -23.37
C GLU A 210 10.66 -12.67 -24.53
N THR A 211 10.66 -11.35 -24.64
CA THR A 211 11.36 -10.62 -25.71
C THR A 211 12.77 -10.16 -25.30
N VAL A 212 13.24 -10.49 -24.09
CA VAL A 212 14.50 -9.96 -23.52
C VAL A 212 15.63 -11.00 -23.47
N PHE A 213 15.36 -12.26 -23.91
CA PHE A 213 16.38 -13.34 -23.95
C PHE A 213 16.40 -14.04 -25.30
#